data_7dc20331b20a1a02b0779cc321bc0559
#
_entry.id   7dc20331b20a1a02b0779cc321bc0559
#
_cell.length_a   1.000
_cell.length_b   1.000
_cell.length_c   1.000
_cell.angle_alpha   90.00
_cell.angle_beta   90.00
_cell.angle_gamma   90.00
#
_symmetry.space_group_name_H-M   'P 1'
#
loop_
_entity.id
_entity.type
_entity.pdbx_description
1 polymer ?
#
loop_
_entity_poly.entity_id
_entity_poly.type
_entity_poly.pdbx_seq_one_letter_code
_entity_poly.pdbx_strand_id
1 'polypeptide(L)'
;MRRLQFAVALIAGLFVTLEHRTIAAPADTPSLEGTAWILKTLRGRTPSVAATATLRFDGGRAQGTDGCNRYSAPVAVEGANITIGPRAATTNMACPPDIMKQADGFMAALTSAARYRVSGGELRLLGGDGVLLATFAPQPQSLAGSSWRATGINNGKGGVVSVLADTTVTVSFAKDGKAAGSAGCNNFTSTYQEGGGALKFTAVAATRRMCVTPGVMEQEQSFLKALESVATMRMEGDGLELRTRDGELAVALQRSPGS
;
A
#
# COMPACT_ATOMS: atom_id res chain seq x y z
N MET A 1 18.15 -45.57 -89.45
CA MET A 1 18.38 -44.34 -88.59
C MET A 1 17.21 -44.19 -87.63
N ARG A 2 17.41 -44.67 -86.37
CA ARG A 2 16.41 -44.62 -85.32
C ARG A 2 16.69 -43.39 -84.50
N ARG A 3 15.72 -42.48 -84.41
CA ARG A 3 15.78 -41.32 -83.55
C ARG A 3 15.28 -41.69 -82.12
N LEU A 4 16.16 -41.56 -81.15
CA LEU A 4 15.86 -41.75 -79.74
C LEU A 4 15.26 -40.43 -79.21
N GLN A 5 14.01 -40.50 -78.68
CA GLN A 5 13.39 -39.38 -77.95
C GLN A 5 13.64 -39.56 -76.47
N PHE A 6 14.30 -38.59 -75.88
CA PHE A 6 14.48 -38.48 -74.41
C PHE A 6 13.26 -37.77 -73.83
N ALA A 7 12.53 -38.45 -72.98
CA ALA A 7 11.47 -37.84 -72.17
C ALA A 7 12.11 -37.25 -70.91
N VAL A 8 11.96 -35.95 -70.74
CA VAL A 8 12.34 -35.24 -69.52
C VAL A 8 11.17 -35.27 -68.51
N ALA A 9 11.34 -35.97 -67.39
CA ALA A 9 10.39 -35.98 -66.31
C ALA A 9 10.62 -34.77 -65.43
N LEU A 10 9.64 -33.85 -65.35
CA LEU A 10 9.64 -32.74 -64.39
C LEU A 10 9.15 -33.28 -63.03
N ILE A 11 10.05 -33.28 -62.05
CA ILE A 11 9.74 -33.53 -60.63
C ILE A 11 9.30 -32.20 -60.02
N ALA A 12 8.02 -32.05 -59.78
CA ALA A 12 7.48 -30.90 -58.98
C ALA A 12 7.78 -31.14 -57.51
N GLY A 13 8.80 -30.42 -56.98
CA GLY A 13 9.13 -30.42 -55.57
C GLY A 13 8.07 -29.65 -54.77
N LEU A 14 7.35 -30.36 -53.90
CA LEU A 14 6.43 -29.75 -52.92
C LEU A 14 7.26 -29.11 -51.81
N PHE A 15 7.42 -27.78 -51.82
CA PHE A 15 8.00 -27.06 -50.72
C PHE A 15 6.96 -26.91 -49.61
N VAL A 16 7.05 -27.73 -48.55
CA VAL A 16 6.28 -27.55 -47.32
C VAL A 16 6.96 -26.43 -46.54
N THR A 17 6.42 -25.23 -46.56
CA THR A 17 6.85 -24.14 -45.69
C THR A 17 6.45 -24.45 -44.26
N LEU A 18 7.38 -24.80 -43.40
CA LEU A 18 7.19 -24.96 -41.97
C LEU A 18 7.03 -23.54 -41.38
N GLU A 19 5.78 -23.12 -41.14
CA GLU A 19 5.50 -21.90 -40.37
C GLU A 19 6.00 -22.11 -38.94
N HIS A 20 7.11 -21.50 -38.60
CA HIS A 20 7.55 -21.39 -37.23
C HIS A 20 6.58 -20.46 -36.48
N ARG A 21 5.60 -21.06 -35.80
CA ARG A 21 4.85 -20.33 -34.78
C ARG A 21 5.82 -19.94 -33.69
N THR A 22 6.25 -18.68 -33.66
CA THR A 22 6.89 -18.07 -32.53
C THR A 22 5.90 -18.12 -31.36
N ILE A 23 6.15 -19.05 -30.42
CA ILE A 23 5.46 -19.05 -29.12
C ILE A 23 5.93 -17.77 -28.44
N ALA A 24 5.06 -16.78 -28.34
CA ALA A 24 5.34 -15.57 -27.57
C ALA A 24 5.74 -16.02 -26.16
N ALA A 25 6.91 -15.55 -25.70
CA ALA A 25 7.32 -15.77 -24.33
C ALA A 25 6.18 -15.31 -23.38
N PRO A 26 5.91 -16.03 -22.28
CA PRO A 26 4.91 -15.60 -21.32
C PRO A 26 5.28 -14.17 -20.89
N ALA A 27 4.31 -13.25 -21.02
CA ALA A 27 4.49 -11.87 -20.59
C ALA A 27 4.94 -11.91 -19.13
N ASP A 28 6.09 -11.28 -18.84
CA ASP A 28 6.64 -11.22 -17.49
C ASP A 28 5.55 -10.76 -16.53
N THR A 29 5.09 -11.66 -15.67
CA THR A 29 4.09 -11.32 -14.65
C THR A 29 4.79 -10.42 -13.64
N PRO A 30 4.33 -9.16 -13.43
CA PRO A 30 5.02 -8.23 -12.54
C PRO A 30 5.16 -8.81 -11.14
N SER A 31 6.36 -8.65 -10.54
CA SER A 31 6.59 -9.03 -9.16
C SER A 31 5.63 -8.28 -8.24
N LEU A 32 5.04 -8.98 -7.27
CA LEU A 32 4.23 -8.38 -6.22
C LEU A 32 5.07 -7.89 -5.04
N GLU A 33 6.32 -8.36 -4.90
CA GLU A 33 7.18 -7.98 -3.77
C GLU A 33 7.43 -6.47 -3.74
N GLY A 34 7.32 -5.86 -2.56
CA GLY A 34 7.44 -4.43 -2.32
C GLY A 34 6.21 -3.60 -2.73
N THR A 35 5.13 -4.23 -3.23
CA THR A 35 3.93 -3.51 -3.67
C THR A 35 2.90 -3.36 -2.56
N ALA A 36 2.09 -2.29 -2.64
CA ALA A 36 1.01 -2.01 -1.71
C ALA A 36 -0.26 -1.58 -2.46
N TRP A 37 -1.39 -2.06 -1.98
CA TRP A 37 -2.66 -2.03 -2.65
C TRP A 37 -3.81 -1.67 -1.70
N ILE A 38 -4.83 -1.01 -2.23
CA ILE A 38 -6.08 -0.67 -1.55
C ILE A 38 -7.22 -1.43 -2.23
N LEU A 39 -8.07 -2.08 -1.47
CA LEU A 39 -9.24 -2.80 -1.99
C LEU A 39 -10.19 -1.83 -2.70
N LYS A 40 -10.48 -2.14 -3.97
CA LYS A 40 -11.40 -1.38 -4.83
C LYS A 40 -12.76 -2.07 -4.96
N THR A 41 -12.75 -3.39 -5.17
CA THR A 41 -13.98 -4.21 -5.19
C THR A 41 -13.74 -5.56 -4.53
N LEU A 42 -14.76 -6.05 -3.84
CA LEU A 42 -14.81 -7.39 -3.26
C LEU A 42 -15.98 -8.16 -3.87
N ARG A 43 -15.69 -9.22 -4.64
CA ARG A 43 -16.70 -9.99 -5.40
C ARG A 43 -17.65 -9.09 -6.20
N GLY A 44 -17.10 -8.08 -6.88
CA GLY A 44 -17.83 -7.11 -7.70
C GLY A 44 -18.59 -6.02 -6.94
N ARG A 45 -18.49 -5.98 -5.60
CA ARG A 45 -19.13 -4.95 -4.76
C ARG A 45 -18.10 -3.93 -4.28
N THR A 46 -18.49 -2.67 -4.20
CA THR A 46 -17.67 -1.60 -3.59
C THR A 46 -17.63 -1.80 -2.07
N PRO A 47 -16.43 -1.82 -1.44
CA PRO A 47 -16.31 -1.91 0.01
C PRO A 47 -16.81 -0.64 0.70
N SER A 48 -17.08 -0.74 2.01
CA SER A 48 -17.41 0.42 2.85
C SER A 48 -16.22 1.38 2.90
N VAL A 49 -16.48 2.66 2.68
CA VAL A 49 -15.47 3.73 2.80
C VAL A 49 -14.99 3.93 4.25
N ALA A 50 -15.78 3.49 5.23
CA ALA A 50 -15.42 3.57 6.65
C ALA A 50 -14.41 2.46 7.07
N ALA A 51 -14.13 1.49 6.19
CA ALA A 51 -13.31 0.32 6.50
C ALA A 51 -12.39 -0.04 5.32
N THR A 52 -11.39 0.80 5.10
CA THR A 52 -10.39 0.60 4.03
C THR A 52 -9.59 -0.68 4.29
N ALA A 53 -9.75 -1.68 3.43
CA ALA A 53 -8.92 -2.88 3.44
C ALA A 53 -7.70 -2.70 2.53
N THR A 54 -6.54 -3.17 2.99
CA THR A 54 -5.25 -3.02 2.30
C THR A 54 -4.55 -4.36 2.14
N LEU A 55 -3.65 -4.44 1.17
CA LEU A 55 -2.82 -5.61 0.91
C LEU A 55 -1.42 -5.14 0.49
N ARG A 56 -0.41 -5.52 1.26
CA ARG A 56 1.00 -5.30 0.94
C ARG A 56 1.71 -6.64 0.84
N PHE A 57 2.60 -6.75 -0.12
CA PHE A 57 3.50 -7.88 -0.27
C PHE A 57 4.92 -7.44 0.14
N ASP A 58 5.46 -8.05 1.18
CA ASP A 58 6.77 -7.68 1.72
C ASP A 58 7.36 -8.86 2.50
N GLY A 59 8.62 -9.22 2.22
CA GLY A 59 9.35 -10.29 2.88
C GLY A 59 8.66 -11.66 2.79
N GLY A 60 8.05 -12.00 1.65
CA GLY A 60 7.32 -13.26 1.47
C GLY A 60 6.00 -13.32 2.27
N ARG A 61 5.44 -12.19 2.65
CA ARG A 61 4.18 -12.08 3.38
C ARG A 61 3.19 -11.17 2.69
N ALA A 62 1.91 -11.55 2.77
CA ALA A 62 0.76 -10.70 2.49
C ALA A 62 0.27 -10.13 3.81
N GLN A 63 0.26 -8.81 3.95
CA GLN A 63 -0.08 -8.14 5.20
C GLN A 63 -0.84 -6.84 4.95
N GLY A 64 -1.60 -6.39 5.95
CA GLY A 64 -2.39 -5.18 5.86
C GLY A 64 -3.50 -5.13 6.90
N THR A 65 -4.59 -4.46 6.55
CA THR A 65 -5.84 -4.47 7.32
C THR A 65 -6.99 -5.00 6.47
N ASP A 66 -7.89 -5.73 7.10
CA ASP A 66 -9.14 -6.21 6.48
C ASP A 66 -10.26 -5.16 6.57
N GLY A 67 -9.95 -3.99 7.15
CA GLY A 67 -10.87 -2.90 7.45
C GLY A 67 -11.30 -2.86 8.93
N CYS A 68 -11.06 -3.93 9.69
CA CYS A 68 -11.26 -4.02 11.12
C CYS A 68 -9.96 -4.42 11.83
N ASN A 69 -9.36 -5.52 11.38
CA ASN A 69 -8.18 -6.11 11.97
C ASN A 69 -6.94 -5.94 11.09
N ARG A 70 -5.77 -5.95 11.72
CA ARG A 70 -4.51 -6.16 11.01
C ARG A 70 -4.31 -7.64 10.79
N TYR A 71 -3.77 -8.01 9.63
CA TYR A 71 -3.43 -9.40 9.32
C TYR A 71 -2.03 -9.51 8.73
N SER A 72 -1.46 -10.72 8.84
CA SER A 72 -0.21 -11.09 8.18
C SER A 72 -0.22 -12.58 7.90
N ALA A 73 -0.09 -12.97 6.63
CA ALA A 73 -0.10 -14.34 6.15
C ALA A 73 1.14 -14.63 5.28
N PRO A 74 1.69 -15.84 5.28
CA PRO A 74 2.71 -16.22 4.31
C PRO A 74 2.13 -16.18 2.90
N VAL A 75 2.93 -15.80 1.90
CA VAL A 75 2.55 -15.81 0.50
C VAL A 75 3.59 -16.54 -0.33
N ALA A 76 3.13 -17.37 -1.27
CA ALA A 76 3.95 -17.97 -2.32
C ALA A 76 3.42 -17.51 -3.68
N VAL A 77 4.34 -17.13 -4.59
CA VAL A 77 4.04 -16.68 -5.93
C VAL A 77 4.89 -17.46 -6.92
N GLU A 78 4.23 -18.11 -7.91
CA GLU A 78 4.88 -18.87 -8.98
C GLU A 78 4.26 -18.46 -10.32
N GLY A 79 4.93 -17.60 -11.07
CA GLY A 79 4.38 -17.00 -12.27
C GLY A 79 3.11 -16.21 -11.95
N ALA A 80 1.97 -16.58 -12.54
CA ALA A 80 0.67 -15.98 -12.28
C ALA A 80 -0.12 -16.65 -11.14
N ASN A 81 0.41 -17.72 -10.54
CA ASN A 81 -0.23 -18.39 -9.43
C ASN A 81 0.16 -17.71 -8.12
N ILE A 82 -0.77 -17.66 -7.19
CA ILE A 82 -0.58 -17.09 -5.85
C ILE A 82 -1.25 -18.00 -4.82
N THR A 83 -0.58 -18.21 -3.71
CA THR A 83 -1.15 -18.85 -2.52
C THR A 83 -0.91 -17.94 -1.34
N ILE A 84 -1.99 -17.43 -0.75
CA ILE A 84 -1.93 -16.68 0.50
C ILE A 84 -2.32 -17.65 1.61
N GLY A 85 -1.39 -17.96 2.49
CA GLY A 85 -1.45 -19.11 3.37
C GLY A 85 -2.62 -19.10 4.35
N PRO A 86 -3.05 -20.31 4.79
CA PRO A 86 -4.25 -20.48 5.63
C PRO A 86 -4.05 -20.02 7.08
N ARG A 87 -2.82 -19.72 7.50
CA ARG A 87 -2.48 -19.29 8.86
C ARG A 87 -2.15 -17.80 8.86
N ALA A 88 -3.16 -16.97 8.68
CA ALA A 88 -3.01 -15.54 8.92
C ALA A 88 -2.98 -15.29 10.44
N ALA A 89 -1.96 -14.56 10.90
CA ALA A 89 -2.03 -13.91 12.21
C ALA A 89 -2.92 -12.68 12.07
N THR A 90 -3.93 -12.52 12.93
CA THR A 90 -4.85 -11.39 12.93
C THR A 90 -4.97 -10.81 14.32
N THR A 91 -5.19 -9.50 14.44
CA THR A 91 -5.73 -8.92 15.67
C THR A 91 -7.20 -9.33 15.83
N ASN A 92 -7.78 -9.11 17.00
CA ASN A 92 -9.16 -9.48 17.27
C ASN A 92 -9.90 -8.28 17.88
N MET A 93 -10.18 -7.29 17.05
CA MET A 93 -10.93 -6.10 17.41
C MET A 93 -12.43 -6.33 17.15
N ALA A 94 -13.28 -5.73 17.99
CA ALA A 94 -14.71 -5.66 17.73
C ALA A 94 -15.02 -4.43 16.88
N CYS A 95 -15.59 -4.65 15.70
CA CYS A 95 -16.04 -3.60 14.80
C CYS A 95 -17.55 -3.73 14.56
N PRO A 96 -18.21 -2.72 13.96
CA PRO A 96 -19.60 -2.82 13.56
C PRO A 96 -19.87 -4.08 12.69
N PRO A 97 -21.06 -4.71 12.77
CA PRO A 97 -21.33 -5.98 12.10
C PRO A 97 -21.14 -5.98 10.58
N ASP A 98 -21.42 -4.87 9.91
CA ASP A 98 -21.20 -4.68 8.46
C ASP A 98 -19.72 -4.66 8.11
N ILE A 99 -18.89 -4.03 8.94
CA ILE A 99 -17.43 -4.02 8.82
C ILE A 99 -16.85 -5.41 9.06
N MET A 100 -17.32 -6.12 10.09
CA MET A 100 -16.91 -7.52 10.37
C MET A 100 -17.24 -8.42 9.18
N LYS A 101 -18.42 -8.31 8.61
CA LYS A 101 -18.83 -9.07 7.41
C LYS A 101 -17.95 -8.78 6.21
N GLN A 102 -17.56 -7.51 6.00
CA GLN A 102 -16.61 -7.14 4.94
C GLN A 102 -15.24 -7.75 5.19
N ALA A 103 -14.73 -7.67 6.42
CA ALA A 103 -13.45 -8.24 6.84
C ALA A 103 -13.39 -9.75 6.60
N ASP A 104 -14.42 -10.51 7.01
CA ASP A 104 -14.54 -11.94 6.76
C ASP A 104 -14.54 -12.26 5.26
N GLY A 105 -15.29 -11.51 4.47
CA GLY A 105 -15.35 -11.67 3.02
C GLY A 105 -14.00 -11.37 2.33
N PHE A 106 -13.28 -10.38 2.84
CA PHE A 106 -11.95 -10.02 2.36
C PHE A 106 -10.92 -11.11 2.67
N MET A 107 -10.87 -11.60 3.91
CA MET A 107 -9.97 -12.68 4.31
C MET A 107 -10.28 -13.98 3.54
N ALA A 108 -11.57 -14.29 3.32
CA ALA A 108 -11.97 -15.41 2.48
C ALA A 108 -11.52 -15.25 1.03
N ALA A 109 -11.56 -14.03 0.46
CA ALA A 109 -11.07 -13.76 -0.89
C ALA A 109 -9.54 -13.94 -0.98
N LEU A 110 -8.77 -13.49 0.01
CA LEU A 110 -7.33 -13.68 0.06
C LEU A 110 -6.94 -15.16 0.11
N THR A 111 -7.55 -15.93 1.02
CA THR A 111 -7.23 -17.35 1.21
C THR A 111 -7.72 -18.26 0.08
N SER A 112 -8.74 -17.82 -0.70
CA SER A 112 -9.25 -18.54 -1.87
C SER A 112 -8.53 -18.13 -3.17
N ALA A 113 -7.65 -17.13 -3.13
CA ALA A 113 -6.92 -16.70 -4.30
C ALA A 113 -5.96 -17.79 -4.77
N ALA A 114 -6.05 -18.15 -6.06
CA ALA A 114 -5.20 -19.12 -6.73
C ALA A 114 -4.37 -18.49 -7.85
N ARG A 115 -4.85 -17.40 -8.43
CA ARG A 115 -4.16 -16.65 -9.48
C ARG A 115 -4.25 -15.16 -9.23
N TYR A 116 -3.26 -14.43 -9.77
CA TYR A 116 -3.33 -12.99 -9.81
C TYR A 116 -3.01 -12.45 -11.21
N ARG A 117 -3.43 -11.23 -11.45
CA ARG A 117 -3.07 -10.46 -12.65
C ARG A 117 -2.90 -8.99 -12.25
N VAL A 118 -1.83 -8.38 -12.73
CA VAL A 118 -1.65 -6.92 -12.68
C VAL A 118 -1.83 -6.38 -14.09
N SER A 119 -2.81 -5.51 -14.30
CA SER A 119 -3.12 -4.95 -15.60
C SER A 119 -3.78 -3.58 -15.44
N GLY A 120 -3.36 -2.59 -16.23
CA GLY A 120 -3.88 -1.23 -16.14
C GLY A 120 -3.67 -0.56 -14.78
N GLY A 121 -2.61 -0.95 -14.05
CA GLY A 121 -2.34 -0.45 -12.70
C GLY A 121 -3.22 -1.08 -11.61
N GLU A 122 -4.04 -2.09 -11.91
CA GLU A 122 -4.87 -2.80 -10.94
C GLU A 122 -4.33 -4.21 -10.67
N LEU A 123 -4.36 -4.63 -9.41
CA LEU A 123 -4.17 -6.03 -9.02
C LEU A 123 -5.54 -6.71 -8.92
N ARG A 124 -5.66 -7.87 -9.56
CA ARG A 124 -6.86 -8.73 -9.51
C ARG A 124 -6.48 -10.07 -8.93
N LEU A 125 -7.22 -10.51 -7.93
CA LEU A 125 -7.14 -11.86 -7.38
C LEU A 125 -8.29 -12.71 -7.92
N LEU A 126 -7.96 -13.91 -8.39
CA LEU A 126 -8.91 -14.85 -8.97
C LEU A 126 -8.85 -16.18 -8.24
N GLY A 127 -9.99 -16.84 -8.12
CA GLY A 127 -10.08 -18.21 -7.64
C GLY A 127 -9.51 -19.23 -8.61
N GLY A 128 -9.41 -20.50 -8.17
CA GLY A 128 -8.97 -21.60 -9.02
C GLY A 128 -9.88 -21.84 -10.25
N ASP A 129 -11.14 -21.50 -10.14
CA ASP A 129 -12.16 -21.49 -11.21
C ASP A 129 -12.09 -20.29 -12.15
N GLY A 130 -11.20 -19.33 -11.88
CA GLY A 130 -11.03 -18.09 -12.63
C GLY A 130 -12.02 -16.98 -12.26
N VAL A 131 -12.87 -17.19 -11.25
CA VAL A 131 -13.79 -16.16 -10.76
C VAL A 131 -13.02 -15.03 -10.07
N LEU A 132 -13.38 -13.77 -10.38
CA LEU A 132 -12.79 -12.58 -9.78
C LEU A 132 -13.24 -12.46 -8.31
N LEU A 133 -12.28 -12.52 -7.41
CA LEU A 133 -12.51 -12.44 -5.97
C LEU A 133 -12.36 -11.00 -5.44
N ALA A 134 -11.31 -10.30 -5.86
CA ALA A 134 -11.04 -8.94 -5.44
C ALA A 134 -10.26 -8.16 -6.49
N THR A 135 -10.49 -6.85 -6.56
CA THR A 135 -9.71 -5.90 -7.36
C THR A 135 -9.13 -4.84 -6.43
N PHE A 136 -7.89 -4.47 -6.68
CA PHE A 136 -7.17 -3.49 -5.89
C PHE A 136 -6.60 -2.39 -6.77
N ALA A 137 -6.60 -1.16 -6.26
CA ALA A 137 -5.83 -0.05 -6.80
C ALA A 137 -4.45 0.04 -6.10
N PRO A 138 -3.41 0.52 -6.77
CA PRO A 138 -2.12 0.75 -6.11
C PRO A 138 -2.28 1.80 -5.00
N GLN A 139 -1.67 1.53 -3.86
CA GLN A 139 -1.62 2.51 -2.78
C GLN A 139 -0.51 3.52 -3.09
N PRO A 140 -0.81 4.84 -3.11
CA PRO A 140 0.22 5.86 -3.21
C PRO A 140 1.27 5.69 -2.10
N GLN A 141 2.54 5.78 -2.45
CA GLN A 141 3.65 5.66 -1.50
C GLN A 141 4.39 6.99 -1.29
N SER A 142 3.94 8.07 -1.93
CA SER A 142 4.48 9.43 -1.76
C SER A 142 3.58 10.26 -0.89
N LEU A 143 4.19 11.10 -0.03
CA LEU A 143 3.52 12.08 0.79
C LEU A 143 3.20 13.38 0.03
N ALA A 144 3.87 13.61 -1.10
CA ALA A 144 3.76 14.86 -1.85
C ALA A 144 2.31 15.20 -2.24
N GLY A 145 1.81 16.34 -1.80
CA GLY A 145 0.44 16.81 -2.04
C GLY A 145 -0.60 16.24 -1.08
N SER A 146 -0.18 15.61 0.02
CA SER A 146 -1.09 15.01 1.00
C SER A 146 -1.16 15.81 2.30
N SER A 147 -2.28 15.68 3.03
CA SER A 147 -2.50 16.31 4.33
C SER A 147 -3.00 15.30 5.34
N TRP A 148 -2.53 15.43 6.57
CA TRP A 148 -2.70 14.45 7.64
C TRP A 148 -3.01 15.12 8.96
N ARG A 149 -3.82 14.45 9.79
CA ARG A 149 -4.12 14.82 11.18
C ARG A 149 -3.47 13.81 12.10
N ALA A 150 -2.71 14.28 13.10
CA ALA A 150 -2.14 13.40 14.12
C ALA A 150 -3.26 12.83 15.01
N THR A 151 -3.13 11.54 15.33
CA THR A 151 -3.99 10.80 16.26
C THR A 151 -3.24 10.33 17.48
N GLY A 152 -1.90 10.18 17.37
CA GLY A 152 -1.01 9.80 18.45
C GLY A 152 0.36 10.42 18.30
N ILE A 153 0.97 10.81 19.42
CA ILE A 153 2.28 11.45 19.49
C ILE A 153 3.12 10.73 20.55
N ASN A 154 4.36 10.39 20.21
CA ASN A 154 5.31 9.89 21.21
C ASN A 154 5.64 10.99 22.22
N ASN A 155 5.40 10.71 23.50
CA ASN A 155 5.60 11.66 24.58
C ASN A 155 7.06 11.82 25.04
N GLY A 156 8.01 11.14 24.36
CA GLY A 156 9.43 11.12 24.73
C GLY A 156 9.75 10.37 26.04
N LYS A 157 8.77 9.63 26.59
CA LYS A 157 8.87 8.84 27.83
C LYS A 157 8.53 7.36 27.59
N GLY A 158 8.66 6.90 26.34
CA GLY A 158 8.41 5.51 25.93
C GLY A 158 6.94 5.20 25.65
N GLY A 159 6.06 6.19 25.51
CA GLY A 159 4.65 5.98 25.18
C GLY A 159 4.13 6.88 24.07
N VAL A 160 3.15 6.37 23.32
CA VAL A 160 2.36 7.15 22.36
C VAL A 160 1.06 7.54 23.03
N VAL A 161 0.79 8.83 23.11
CA VAL A 161 -0.43 9.38 23.71
C VAL A 161 -1.32 9.97 22.63
N SER A 162 -2.64 9.89 22.84
CA SER A 162 -3.62 10.52 21.95
C SER A 162 -3.45 12.04 21.95
N VAL A 163 -3.76 12.65 20.80
CA VAL A 163 -3.84 14.11 20.69
C VAL A 163 -4.96 14.62 21.62
N LEU A 164 -4.72 15.73 22.32
CA LEU A 164 -5.70 16.35 23.21
C LEU A 164 -6.97 16.72 22.43
N ALA A 165 -8.15 16.42 23.01
CA ALA A 165 -9.45 16.51 22.34
C ALA A 165 -9.74 17.90 21.74
N ASP A 166 -9.33 18.96 22.45
CA ASP A 166 -9.60 20.35 22.04
C ASP A 166 -8.48 20.95 21.17
N THR A 167 -7.57 20.10 20.62
CA THR A 167 -6.49 20.56 19.77
C THR A 167 -6.52 19.85 18.42
N THR A 168 -5.95 20.50 17.42
CA THR A 168 -5.75 19.91 16.09
C THR A 168 -4.28 19.98 15.71
N VAL A 169 -3.65 18.82 15.59
CA VAL A 169 -2.26 18.69 15.12
C VAL A 169 -2.30 18.15 13.69
N THR A 170 -1.71 18.88 12.75
CA THR A 170 -1.75 18.55 11.32
C THR A 170 -0.39 18.65 10.67
N VAL A 171 -0.19 17.89 9.59
CA VAL A 171 0.96 17.99 8.69
C VAL A 171 0.46 17.95 7.26
N SER A 172 0.86 18.93 6.44
CA SER A 172 0.67 18.94 5.00
C SER A 172 2.02 18.86 4.31
N PHE A 173 2.13 17.99 3.31
CA PHE A 173 3.34 17.76 2.53
C PHE A 173 3.16 18.37 1.14
N ALA A 174 3.84 19.47 0.86
CA ALA A 174 3.80 20.10 -0.46
C ALA A 174 4.69 19.35 -1.46
N LYS A 175 4.37 19.47 -2.75
CA LYS A 175 5.14 18.82 -3.83
C LYS A 175 6.56 19.37 -4.00
N ASP A 176 6.85 20.55 -3.42
CA ASP A 176 8.15 21.21 -3.46
C ASP A 176 9.09 20.80 -2.30
N GLY A 177 8.73 19.76 -1.56
CA GLY A 177 9.53 19.24 -0.43
C GLY A 177 9.36 20.04 0.87
N LYS A 178 8.34 20.90 0.97
CA LYS A 178 8.00 21.61 2.21
C LYS A 178 6.92 20.87 2.98
N ALA A 179 7.04 20.87 4.29
CA ALA A 179 6.01 20.41 5.21
C ALA A 179 5.61 21.57 6.13
N ALA A 180 4.30 21.68 6.39
CA ALA A 180 3.77 22.71 7.27
C ALA A 180 2.50 22.20 7.95
N GLY A 181 2.11 22.83 9.06
CA GLY A 181 0.88 22.49 9.75
C GLY A 181 0.73 23.16 11.10
N SER A 182 -0.18 22.62 11.89
CA SER A 182 -0.41 23.02 13.28
C SER A 182 0.20 22.01 14.25
N ALA A 183 0.90 22.48 15.23
CA ALA A 183 1.42 21.65 16.34
C ALA A 183 0.46 21.63 17.56
N GLY A 184 -0.74 22.17 17.41
CA GLY A 184 -1.75 22.30 18.46
C GLY A 184 -1.94 23.73 18.94
N CYS A 185 -0.88 24.43 19.31
CA CYS A 185 -0.89 25.86 19.64
C CYS A 185 -0.30 26.70 18.51
N ASN A 186 0.89 26.33 18.06
CA ASN A 186 1.65 27.05 17.07
C ASN A 186 1.61 26.36 15.71
N ASN A 187 1.78 27.15 14.65
CA ASN A 187 2.05 26.62 13.32
C ASN A 187 3.55 26.33 13.17
N PHE A 188 3.87 25.27 12.45
CA PHE A 188 5.24 24.92 12.13
C PHE A 188 5.46 24.86 10.62
N THR A 189 6.71 24.99 10.22
CA THR A 189 7.20 24.75 8.87
C THR A 189 8.48 23.93 8.93
N SER A 190 8.71 23.12 7.91
CA SER A 190 9.89 22.28 7.76
C SER A 190 10.14 22.00 6.29
N THR A 191 11.29 21.43 5.97
CA THR A 191 11.47 20.72 4.71
C THR A 191 11.52 19.22 4.96
N TYR A 192 11.14 18.41 3.98
CA TYR A 192 11.20 16.95 4.09
C TYR A 192 11.86 16.32 2.87
N GLN A 193 12.42 15.16 3.07
CA GLN A 193 12.94 14.29 2.03
C GLN A 193 12.35 12.90 2.23
N GLU A 194 11.80 12.32 1.18
CA GLU A 194 11.21 10.97 1.21
C GLU A 194 11.80 10.09 0.11
N GLY A 195 11.86 8.77 0.32
CA GLY A 195 12.28 7.81 -0.68
C GLY A 195 12.46 6.41 -0.10
N GLY A 196 11.90 5.38 -0.76
CA GLY A 196 12.04 3.99 -0.32
C GLY A 196 11.57 3.70 1.10
N GLY A 197 10.56 4.43 1.60
CA GLY A 197 10.09 4.33 2.98
C GLY A 197 10.89 5.15 3.99
N ALA A 198 12.03 5.74 3.62
CA ALA A 198 12.73 6.71 4.44
C ALA A 198 11.99 8.05 4.42
N LEU A 199 12.01 8.75 5.54
CA LEU A 199 11.49 10.10 5.66
C LEU A 199 12.35 10.88 6.68
N LYS A 200 12.74 12.09 6.30
CA LYS A 200 13.49 12.98 7.18
C LYS A 200 12.93 14.39 7.10
N PHE A 201 12.69 14.99 8.26
CA PHE A 201 12.42 16.40 8.39
C PHE A 201 13.71 17.17 8.69
N THR A 202 13.81 18.40 8.15
CA THR A 202 14.93 19.29 8.41
C THR A 202 14.42 20.69 8.65
N ALA A 203 15.12 21.44 9.53
CA ALA A 203 14.78 22.82 9.85
C ALA A 203 13.33 23.00 10.35
N VAL A 204 12.92 22.19 11.32
CA VAL A 204 11.60 22.36 11.97
C VAL A 204 11.60 23.69 12.73
N ALA A 205 10.75 24.61 12.31
CA ALA A 205 10.56 25.91 12.93
C ALA A 205 9.10 26.14 13.27
N ALA A 206 8.81 26.72 14.43
CA ALA A 206 7.47 27.02 14.87
C ALA A 206 7.33 28.47 15.33
N THR A 207 6.12 29.02 15.24
CA THR A 207 5.77 30.26 15.92
C THR A 207 5.86 30.08 17.44
N ARG A 208 5.89 31.18 18.19
CA ARG A 208 6.12 31.15 19.66
C ARG A 208 4.98 31.82 20.41
N ARG A 209 3.74 31.49 20.07
CA ARG A 209 2.58 31.92 20.83
C ARG A 209 2.44 31.06 22.09
N MET A 210 2.07 31.69 23.23
CA MET A 210 1.73 30.98 24.46
C MET A 210 0.25 30.61 24.44
N CYS A 211 -0.07 29.33 24.62
CA CYS A 211 -1.44 28.86 24.82
C CYS A 211 -1.65 28.46 26.27
N VAL A 212 -2.75 28.91 26.84
CA VAL A 212 -3.04 28.72 28.27
C VAL A 212 -3.77 27.40 28.60
N THR A 213 -4.25 26.69 27.57
CA THR A 213 -4.91 25.38 27.76
C THR A 213 -3.91 24.37 28.31
N PRO A 214 -4.20 23.71 29.45
CA PRO A 214 -3.29 22.77 30.07
C PRO A 214 -2.86 21.65 29.11
N GLY A 215 -1.56 21.33 29.10
CA GLY A 215 -1.00 20.22 28.31
C GLY A 215 -0.73 20.54 26.84
N VAL A 216 -1.24 21.66 26.30
CA VAL A 216 -1.10 21.97 24.87
C VAL A 216 0.35 22.31 24.50
N MET A 217 1.06 23.04 25.35
CA MET A 217 2.45 23.40 25.12
C MET A 217 3.37 22.17 25.21
N GLU A 218 3.09 21.26 26.14
CA GLU A 218 3.82 19.98 26.28
C GLU A 218 3.56 19.05 25.09
N GLN A 219 2.31 18.99 24.60
CA GLN A 219 1.96 18.24 23.39
C GLN A 219 2.69 18.79 22.17
N GLU A 220 2.69 20.12 21.99
CA GLU A 220 3.40 20.78 20.89
C GLU A 220 4.89 20.45 20.91
N GLN A 221 5.53 20.60 22.08
CA GLN A 221 6.95 20.28 22.22
C GLN A 221 7.25 18.82 21.89
N SER A 222 6.41 17.89 22.38
CA SER A 222 6.52 16.46 22.08
C SER A 222 6.37 16.19 20.59
N PHE A 223 5.40 16.81 19.93
CA PHE A 223 5.16 16.65 18.50
C PHE A 223 6.32 17.17 17.64
N LEU A 224 6.82 18.38 17.91
CA LEU A 224 7.93 18.95 17.14
C LEU A 224 9.20 18.10 17.31
N LYS A 225 9.49 17.66 18.54
CA LYS A 225 10.60 16.74 18.81
C LYS A 225 10.41 15.37 18.14
N ALA A 226 9.18 14.86 18.11
CA ALA A 226 8.86 13.61 17.40
C ALA A 226 9.13 13.74 15.90
N LEU A 227 8.77 14.85 15.25
CA LEU A 227 9.08 15.11 13.84
C LEU A 227 10.57 15.09 13.55
N GLU A 228 11.39 15.70 14.42
CA GLU A 228 12.85 15.72 14.27
C GLU A 228 13.48 14.32 14.40
N SER A 229 12.84 13.39 15.11
CA SER A 229 13.32 12.02 15.31
C SER A 229 12.94 11.06 14.18
N VAL A 230 12.09 11.46 13.24
CA VAL A 230 11.60 10.61 12.16
C VAL A 230 12.74 10.17 11.24
N ALA A 231 12.78 8.88 10.95
CA ALA A 231 13.71 8.27 10.00
C ALA A 231 13.01 7.47 8.91
N THR A 232 11.84 6.90 9.22
CA THR A 232 11.07 6.09 8.27
C THR A 232 9.58 6.41 8.36
N MET A 233 8.85 6.05 7.31
CA MET A 233 7.39 6.13 7.27
C MET A 233 6.77 4.84 6.77
N ARG A 234 5.54 4.57 7.20
CA ARG A 234 4.69 3.50 6.66
C ARG A 234 3.31 4.06 6.40
N MET A 235 2.89 3.99 5.16
CA MET A 235 1.54 4.36 4.75
C MET A 235 0.70 3.10 4.55
N GLU A 236 -0.49 3.05 5.14
CA GLU A 236 -1.41 1.92 5.04
C GLU A 236 -2.85 2.43 5.04
N GLY A 237 -3.51 2.35 3.87
CA GLY A 237 -4.81 2.97 3.65
C GLY A 237 -4.75 4.47 3.90
N ASP A 238 -5.59 4.94 4.82
CA ASP A 238 -5.63 6.34 5.28
C ASP A 238 -4.77 6.59 6.52
N GLY A 239 -4.02 5.60 6.98
CA GLY A 239 -3.09 5.71 8.10
C GLY A 239 -1.67 6.01 7.63
N LEU A 240 -0.95 6.86 8.38
CA LEU A 240 0.47 7.14 8.21
C LEU A 240 1.17 7.01 9.56
N GLU A 241 2.15 6.13 9.64
CA GLU A 241 3.02 5.97 10.79
C GLU A 241 4.37 6.58 10.48
N LEU A 242 4.80 7.55 11.27
CA LEU A 242 6.15 8.11 11.26
C LEU A 242 6.94 7.44 12.37
N ARG A 243 8.11 6.89 12.04
CA ARG A 243 8.90 6.09 12.96
C ARG A 243 10.32 6.61 13.10
N THR A 244 10.90 6.41 14.28
CA THR A 244 12.31 6.69 14.56
C THR A 244 13.22 5.68 13.85
N ARG A 245 14.52 5.91 13.91
CA ARG A 245 15.53 4.97 13.40
C ARG A 245 15.46 3.60 14.08
N ASP A 246 15.09 3.55 15.35
CA ASP A 246 14.96 2.31 16.12
C ASP A 246 13.60 1.63 15.93
N GLY A 247 12.76 2.17 15.01
CA GLY A 247 11.46 1.63 14.66
C GLY A 247 10.33 1.99 15.62
N GLU A 248 10.58 2.82 16.63
CA GLU A 248 9.52 3.30 17.53
C GLU A 248 8.55 4.22 16.79
N LEU A 249 7.27 4.17 17.15
CA LEU A 249 6.27 5.07 16.62
C LEU A 249 6.50 6.49 17.18
N ALA A 250 6.85 7.42 16.29
CA ALA A 250 7.03 8.84 16.62
C ALA A 250 5.69 9.59 16.55
N VAL A 251 4.97 9.45 15.43
CA VAL A 251 3.65 10.06 15.24
C VAL A 251 2.77 9.10 14.44
N ALA A 252 1.53 8.91 14.92
CA ALA A 252 0.46 8.27 14.15
C ALA A 252 -0.44 9.35 13.56
N LEU A 253 -0.75 9.21 12.26
CA LEU A 253 -1.57 10.19 11.55
C LEU A 253 -2.66 9.48 10.74
N GLN A 254 -3.76 10.18 10.53
CA GLN A 254 -4.86 9.81 9.66
C GLN A 254 -4.96 10.83 8.53
N ARG A 255 -5.27 10.38 7.31
CA ARG A 255 -5.44 11.26 6.16
C ARG A 255 -6.57 12.27 6.43
N SER A 256 -6.33 13.54 6.11
CA SER A 256 -7.37 14.56 6.21
C SER A 256 -8.39 14.37 5.07
N PRO A 257 -9.70 14.52 5.34
CA PRO A 257 -10.72 14.47 4.29
C PRO A 257 -10.43 15.53 3.21
N GLY A 258 -10.53 15.13 1.93
CA GLY A 258 -10.37 16.05 0.79
C GLY A 258 -8.92 16.35 0.36
N SER A 259 -7.93 15.59 0.85
CA SER A 259 -6.52 15.71 0.45
C SER A 259 -6.06 14.54 -0.41
#